data_157e597aac7b6bab4c6d9f09202648ba
#
_entry.id   157e597aac7b6bab4c6d9f09202648ba
#
_cell.length_a   1.000
_cell.length_b   1.000
_cell.length_c   1.000
_cell.angle_alpha   90.00
_cell.angle_beta   90.00
_cell.angle_gamma   90.00
#
_symmetry.space_group_name_H-M   'P 1'
#
loop_
_entity.id
_entity.type
_entity.pdbx_description
1 polymer ?
#
loop_
_entity_poly.entity_id
_entity_poly.type
_entity_poly.pdbx_seq_one_letter_code
_entity_poly.pdbx_strand_id
1 'polypeptide(L)'
;MKKIRMCFPNEKTFREGFEEYILDCKARNLRDGTINHYQESIKQIYKRITPDTLISSMCQQTMANFYISLRDDPNLNEVSMGTYARDSKTLMRFFMKRKYLPRFEIPLPKASKTPIQTYTDDELKKLLKKPDVRKCIFSTYRSWVIVNFLLSTGVRQNSL
;
A
#
# COMPACT_ATOMS: atom_id res chain seq x y z
N MET A 1 -10.65 -42.03 17.06
CA MET A 1 -9.42 -41.20 17.23
C MET A 1 -9.83 -39.78 17.61
N LYS A 2 -9.54 -39.32 18.84
CA LYS A 2 -9.77 -37.92 19.22
C LYS A 2 -8.77 -37.03 18.51
N LYS A 3 -9.26 -36.13 17.66
CA LYS A 3 -8.43 -35.06 17.09
C LYS A 3 -7.91 -34.17 18.22
N ILE A 4 -6.62 -34.21 18.49
CA ILE A 4 -5.96 -33.27 19.40
C ILE A 4 -6.06 -31.89 18.72
N ARG A 5 -6.88 -31.00 19.27
CA ARG A 5 -6.82 -29.57 18.90
C ARG A 5 -5.50 -29.04 19.43
N MET A 6 -4.58 -28.69 18.54
CA MET A 6 -3.42 -27.91 18.95
C MET A 6 -3.94 -26.55 19.42
N CYS A 7 -3.97 -26.34 20.73
CA CYS A 7 -4.13 -25.02 21.31
C CYS A 7 -2.87 -24.22 20.99
N PHE A 8 -3.00 -23.19 20.19
CA PHE A 8 -1.92 -22.23 19.99
C PHE A 8 -1.77 -21.43 21.31
N PRO A 9 -0.58 -21.38 21.93
CA PRO A 9 -0.40 -20.78 23.24
C PRO A 9 -0.30 -19.24 23.20
N ASN A 10 -1.15 -18.56 22.48
CA ASN A 10 -1.35 -17.11 22.58
C ASN A 10 -2.52 -16.72 21.66
N GLU A 11 -3.69 -16.53 22.26
CA GLU A 11 -4.84 -15.93 21.57
C GLU A 11 -4.62 -14.45 21.40
N LYS A 12 -3.77 -14.09 20.41
CA LYS A 12 -3.51 -12.68 20.06
C LYS A 12 -4.62 -12.13 19.18
N THR A 13 -5.00 -10.91 19.48
CA THR A 13 -5.88 -10.11 18.61
C THR A 13 -5.13 -9.60 17.38
N PHE A 14 -5.86 -9.22 16.37
CA PHE A 14 -5.28 -8.64 15.15
C PHE A 14 -4.51 -7.35 15.45
N ARG A 15 -4.98 -6.55 16.40
CA ARG A 15 -4.30 -5.34 16.89
C ARG A 15 -2.92 -5.68 17.46
N GLU A 16 -2.87 -6.59 18.41
CA GLU A 16 -1.61 -7.01 19.06
C GLU A 16 -0.61 -7.60 18.06
N GLY A 17 -1.12 -8.40 17.09
CA GLY A 17 -0.28 -8.93 16.03
C GLY A 17 0.24 -7.86 15.08
N PHE A 18 -0.53 -6.81 14.81
CA PHE A 18 -0.07 -5.68 14.01
C PHE A 18 0.98 -4.85 14.75
N GLU A 19 0.79 -4.57 16.03
CA GLU A 19 1.79 -3.88 16.86
C GLU A 19 3.12 -4.62 16.87
N GLU A 20 3.08 -5.95 17.01
CA GLU A 20 4.28 -6.78 16.91
C GLU A 20 4.91 -6.74 15.52
N TYR A 21 4.11 -6.71 14.45
CA TYR A 21 4.61 -6.52 13.09
C TYR A 21 5.36 -5.18 12.93
N ILE A 22 4.83 -4.10 13.48
CA ILE A 22 5.49 -2.79 13.46
C ILE A 22 6.80 -2.82 14.24
N LEU A 23 6.85 -3.48 15.40
CA LEU A 23 8.10 -3.69 16.15
C LEU A 23 9.13 -4.49 15.34
N ASP A 24 8.71 -5.55 14.66
CA ASP A 24 9.56 -6.33 13.75
C ASP A 24 10.09 -5.47 12.58
N CYS A 25 9.25 -4.60 12.01
CA CYS A 25 9.67 -3.64 10.98
C CYS A 25 10.74 -2.67 11.48
N LYS A 26 10.58 -2.12 12.69
CA LYS A 26 11.57 -1.25 13.34
C LYS A 26 12.86 -2.01 13.64
N ALA A 27 12.77 -3.22 14.19
CA ALA A 27 13.93 -4.07 14.48
C ALA A 27 14.75 -4.40 13.22
N ARG A 28 14.09 -4.51 12.06
CA ARG A 28 14.75 -4.69 10.76
C ARG A 28 15.23 -3.40 10.12
N ASN A 29 15.14 -2.28 10.82
CA ASN A 29 15.53 -0.94 10.35
C ASN A 29 14.85 -0.55 9.02
N LEU A 30 13.54 -0.82 8.87
CA LEU A 30 12.80 -0.33 7.72
C LEU A 30 12.66 1.20 7.79
N ARG A 31 12.64 1.84 6.61
CA ARG A 31 12.46 3.30 6.50
C ARG A 31 11.14 3.74 7.13
N ASP A 32 11.14 4.88 7.79
CA ASP A 32 9.94 5.45 8.44
C ASP A 32 8.76 5.57 7.48
N GLY A 33 9.00 5.95 6.22
CA GLY A 33 7.97 5.98 5.19
C GLY A 33 7.27 4.64 4.96
N THR A 34 7.98 3.51 5.09
CA THR A 34 7.40 2.16 4.99
C THR A 34 6.55 1.83 6.22
N ILE A 35 7.03 2.21 7.40
CA ILE A 35 6.31 2.00 8.66
C ILE A 35 5.02 2.82 8.66
N ASN A 36 5.10 4.09 8.31
CA ASN A 36 3.94 4.99 8.17
C ASN A 36 2.93 4.45 7.15
N HIS A 37 3.41 3.91 6.02
CA HIS A 37 2.54 3.27 5.03
C HIS A 37 1.71 2.13 5.65
N TYR A 38 2.32 1.23 6.41
CA TYR A 38 1.58 0.15 7.08
C TYR A 38 0.61 0.68 8.13
N GLN A 39 0.98 1.74 8.86
CA GLN A 39 0.10 2.37 9.86
C GLN A 39 -1.12 3.04 9.23
N GLU A 40 -0.99 3.62 8.03
CA GLU A 40 -2.13 4.17 7.29
C GLU A 40 -2.98 3.06 6.65
N SER A 41 -2.33 2.05 6.08
CA SER A 41 -3.00 0.91 5.46
C SER A 41 -3.86 0.13 6.46
N ILE A 42 -3.36 -0.08 7.69
CA ILE A 42 -4.10 -0.84 8.71
C ILE A 42 -5.42 -0.18 9.10
N LYS A 43 -5.52 1.15 9.05
CA LYS A 43 -6.76 1.89 9.35
C LYS A 43 -7.89 1.47 8.39
N GLN A 44 -7.57 1.24 7.12
CA GLN A 44 -8.52 0.78 6.12
C GLN A 44 -8.84 -0.72 6.26
N ILE A 45 -7.86 -1.52 6.67
CA ILE A 45 -8.06 -2.94 6.94
C ILE A 45 -8.97 -3.13 8.17
N TYR A 46 -8.80 -2.34 9.23
CA TYR A 46 -9.63 -2.39 10.44
C TYR A 46 -11.11 -2.01 10.22
N LYS A 47 -11.43 -1.28 9.17
CA LYS A 47 -12.83 -1.04 8.80
C LYS A 47 -13.56 -2.30 8.36
N ARG A 48 -12.84 -3.38 8.01
CA ARG A 48 -13.37 -4.61 7.41
C ARG A 48 -13.07 -5.85 8.24
N ILE A 49 -11.94 -5.86 8.92
CA ILE A 49 -11.55 -6.91 9.88
C ILE A 49 -11.34 -6.20 11.21
N THR A 50 -12.20 -6.48 12.18
CA THR A 50 -12.14 -5.78 13.49
C THR A 50 -10.79 -6.00 14.19
N PRO A 51 -10.23 -4.97 14.84
CA PRO A 51 -8.97 -5.07 15.55
C PRO A 51 -8.92 -6.16 16.63
N ASP A 52 -10.08 -6.47 17.22
CA ASP A 52 -10.22 -7.44 18.32
C ASP A 52 -10.44 -8.88 17.80
N THR A 53 -10.48 -9.08 16.47
CA THR A 53 -10.55 -10.42 15.88
C THR A 53 -9.32 -11.23 16.28
N LEU A 54 -9.53 -12.46 16.79
CA LEU A 54 -8.44 -13.36 17.10
C LEU A 54 -7.72 -13.80 15.82
N ILE A 55 -6.40 -13.71 15.81
CA ILE A 55 -5.59 -14.13 14.65
C ILE A 55 -5.82 -15.62 14.36
N SER A 56 -5.97 -16.43 15.38
CA SER A 56 -6.19 -17.88 15.25
C SER A 56 -7.51 -18.24 14.53
N SER A 57 -8.50 -17.34 14.51
CA SER A 57 -9.77 -17.54 13.80
C SER A 57 -9.70 -17.14 12.32
N MET A 58 -8.64 -16.45 11.91
CA MET A 58 -8.50 -16.00 10.52
C MET A 58 -8.17 -17.18 9.60
N CYS A 59 -8.80 -17.20 8.44
CA CYS A 59 -8.63 -18.26 7.45
C CYS A 59 -8.70 -17.69 6.02
N GLN A 60 -8.58 -18.56 5.04
CA GLN A 60 -8.68 -18.18 3.63
C GLN A 60 -9.99 -17.47 3.29
N GLN A 61 -11.12 -17.91 3.91
CA GLN A 61 -12.41 -17.27 3.72
C GLN A 61 -12.46 -15.84 4.28
N THR A 62 -11.79 -15.57 5.40
CA THR A 62 -11.65 -14.21 5.95
C THR A 62 -10.99 -13.28 4.94
N MET A 63 -9.94 -13.76 4.27
CA MET A 63 -9.25 -12.98 3.25
C MET A 63 -10.09 -12.78 1.99
N ALA A 64 -10.84 -13.80 1.56
CA ALA A 64 -11.75 -13.69 0.43
C ALA A 64 -12.83 -12.64 0.69
N ASN A 65 -13.49 -12.68 1.85
CA ASN A 65 -14.48 -11.71 2.27
C ASN A 65 -13.91 -10.29 2.35
N PHE A 66 -12.70 -10.15 2.88
CA PHE A 66 -11.98 -8.88 2.91
C PHE A 66 -11.76 -8.31 1.49
N TYR A 67 -11.33 -9.13 0.52
CA TYR A 67 -11.12 -8.66 -0.84
C TYR A 67 -12.42 -8.29 -1.56
N ILE A 68 -13.50 -9.01 -1.30
CA ILE A 68 -14.83 -8.67 -1.80
C ILE A 68 -15.27 -7.30 -1.24
N SER A 69 -15.12 -7.08 0.07
CA SER A 69 -15.46 -5.81 0.70
C SER A 69 -14.61 -4.62 0.24
N LEU A 70 -13.37 -4.86 -0.20
CA LEU A 70 -12.55 -3.82 -0.83
C LEU A 70 -13.07 -3.46 -2.22
N ARG A 71 -13.49 -4.47 -3.00
CA ARG A 71 -14.00 -4.28 -4.36
C ARG A 71 -15.35 -3.57 -4.37
N ASP A 72 -16.18 -3.85 -3.39
CA ASP A 72 -17.55 -3.33 -3.29
C ASP A 72 -17.58 -1.90 -2.68
N ASP A 73 -16.43 -1.34 -2.27
CA ASP A 73 -16.32 0.02 -1.75
C ASP A 73 -16.15 1.04 -2.91
N PRO A 74 -17.18 1.86 -3.20
CA PRO A 74 -17.16 2.81 -4.31
C PRO A 74 -16.13 3.95 -4.12
N ASN A 75 -15.62 4.15 -2.90
CA ASN A 75 -14.64 5.19 -2.60
C ASN A 75 -13.19 4.72 -2.80
N LEU A 76 -12.99 3.44 -3.13
CA LEU A 76 -11.66 2.89 -3.37
C LEU A 76 -11.40 2.72 -4.87
N ASN A 77 -10.28 3.27 -5.33
CA ASN A 77 -9.78 2.96 -6.65
C ASN A 77 -9.03 1.62 -6.66
N GLU A 78 -8.88 1.01 -7.84
CA GLU A 78 -8.23 -0.29 -8.01
C GLU A 78 -6.78 -0.34 -7.49
N VAL A 79 -6.06 0.78 -7.57
CA VAL A 79 -4.67 0.88 -7.09
C VAL A 79 -4.64 0.78 -5.57
N SER A 80 -5.52 1.51 -4.87
CA SER A 80 -5.65 1.46 -3.42
C SER A 80 -6.10 0.09 -2.94
N MET A 81 -7.10 -0.50 -3.61
CA MET A 81 -7.55 -1.87 -3.34
C MET A 81 -6.40 -2.87 -3.46
N GLY A 82 -5.63 -2.80 -4.54
CA GLY A 82 -4.45 -3.66 -4.74
C GLY A 82 -3.37 -3.46 -3.69
N THR A 83 -3.22 -2.24 -3.17
CA THR A 83 -2.29 -1.91 -2.09
C THR A 83 -2.73 -2.57 -0.77
N TYR A 84 -3.98 -2.36 -0.34
CA TYR A 84 -4.49 -2.96 0.90
C TYR A 84 -4.53 -4.49 0.84
N ALA A 85 -4.79 -5.06 -0.34
CA ALA A 85 -4.72 -6.50 -0.54
C ALA A 85 -3.29 -7.05 -0.36
N ARG A 86 -2.27 -6.36 -0.86
CA ARG A 86 -0.86 -6.74 -0.66
C ARG A 86 -0.42 -6.59 0.78
N ASP A 87 -0.82 -5.51 1.44
CA ASP A 87 -0.45 -5.25 2.82
C ASP A 87 -1.10 -6.28 3.76
N SER A 88 -2.39 -6.57 3.58
CA SER A 88 -3.06 -7.62 4.35
C SER A 88 -2.42 -8.99 4.16
N LYS A 89 -2.04 -9.34 2.92
CA LYS A 89 -1.30 -10.58 2.63
C LYS A 89 0.06 -10.62 3.35
N THR A 90 0.75 -9.48 3.42
CA THR A 90 2.05 -9.38 4.11
C THR A 90 1.88 -9.62 5.61
N LEU A 91 0.84 -9.05 6.22
CA LEU A 91 0.50 -9.28 7.64
C LEU A 91 0.15 -10.74 7.91
N MET A 92 -0.71 -11.34 7.08
CA MET A 92 -1.06 -12.76 7.24
C MET A 92 0.17 -13.66 7.12
N ARG A 93 1.07 -13.39 6.18
CA ARG A 93 2.34 -14.13 6.06
C ARG A 93 3.22 -13.99 7.30
N PHE A 94 3.26 -12.80 7.90
CA PHE A 94 3.96 -12.60 9.15
C PHE A 94 3.35 -13.45 10.28
N PHE A 95 2.02 -13.46 10.41
CA PHE A 95 1.34 -14.28 11.42
C PHE A 95 1.54 -15.78 11.20
N MET A 96 1.52 -16.24 9.95
CA MET A 96 1.87 -17.63 9.62
C MET A 96 3.33 -17.96 9.98
N LYS A 97 4.27 -17.04 9.72
CA LYS A 97 5.68 -17.21 10.09
C LYS A 97 5.87 -17.32 11.61
N ARG A 98 5.11 -16.53 12.37
CA ARG A 98 5.07 -16.55 13.84
C ARG A 98 4.27 -17.73 14.41
N LYS A 99 3.65 -18.54 13.55
CA LYS A 99 2.80 -19.69 13.93
C LYS A 99 1.55 -19.29 14.74
N TYR A 100 1.04 -18.07 14.55
CA TYR A 100 -0.22 -17.63 15.16
C TYR A 100 -1.44 -18.21 14.45
N LEU A 101 -1.29 -18.60 13.19
CA LEU A 101 -2.29 -19.28 12.38
C LEU A 101 -1.64 -20.34 11.48
N PRO A 102 -2.40 -21.37 11.04
CA PRO A 102 -1.90 -22.35 10.08
C PRO A 102 -1.61 -21.70 8.72
N ARG A 103 -0.73 -22.32 7.96
CA ARG A 103 -0.43 -21.85 6.59
C ARG A 103 -1.61 -22.12 5.65
N PHE A 104 -1.98 -21.10 4.87
CA PHE A 104 -2.92 -21.20 3.77
C PHE A 104 -2.49 -20.27 2.62
N GLU A 105 -2.98 -20.53 1.43
CA GLU A 105 -2.71 -19.67 0.27
C GLU A 105 -3.60 -18.43 0.29
N ILE A 106 -2.99 -17.30 -0.06
CA ILE A 106 -3.67 -16.01 -0.16
C ILE A 106 -3.51 -15.50 -1.59
N PRO A 107 -4.43 -15.85 -2.49
CA PRO A 107 -4.42 -15.30 -3.85
C PRO A 107 -4.71 -13.79 -3.79
N LEU A 108 -3.96 -13.01 -4.57
CA LEU A 108 -4.25 -11.59 -4.72
C LEU A 108 -5.29 -11.38 -5.83
N PRO A 109 -6.23 -10.45 -5.67
CA PRO A 109 -7.12 -10.06 -6.75
C PRO A 109 -6.31 -9.51 -7.94
N LYS A 110 -6.75 -9.83 -9.15
CA LYS A 110 -6.17 -9.25 -10.36
C LYS A 110 -6.54 -7.76 -10.39
N ALA A 111 -5.53 -6.90 -10.48
CA ALA A 111 -5.74 -5.48 -10.72
C ALA A 111 -5.69 -5.21 -12.23
N SER A 112 -6.67 -4.49 -12.75
CA SER A 112 -6.56 -3.94 -14.10
C SER A 112 -5.55 -2.79 -14.06
N LYS A 113 -4.58 -2.81 -14.98
CA LYS A 113 -3.65 -1.70 -15.15
C LYS A 113 -4.29 -0.72 -16.12
N THR A 114 -4.91 0.32 -15.60
CA THR A 114 -5.31 1.45 -16.44
C THR A 114 -4.04 2.13 -16.96
N PRO A 115 -3.84 2.26 -18.28
CA PRO A 115 -2.70 2.97 -18.83
C PRO A 115 -2.67 4.39 -18.30
N ILE A 116 -1.53 4.84 -17.81
CA ILE A 116 -1.34 6.24 -17.44
C ILE A 116 -1.31 7.05 -18.75
N GLN A 117 -2.20 8.03 -18.85
CA GLN A 117 -2.15 8.96 -19.97
C GLN A 117 -0.84 9.77 -19.90
N THR A 118 -0.08 9.73 -20.98
CA THR A 118 1.14 10.51 -21.13
C THR A 118 0.84 11.77 -21.95
N TYR A 119 1.65 12.79 -21.77
CA TYR A 119 1.57 13.98 -22.62
C TYR A 119 1.89 13.63 -24.07
N THR A 120 1.16 14.26 -25.00
CA THR A 120 1.45 14.21 -26.43
C THR A 120 2.67 15.08 -26.76
N ASP A 121 3.31 14.81 -27.90
CA ASP A 121 4.47 15.59 -28.33
C ASP A 121 4.16 17.09 -28.49
N ASP A 122 2.95 17.41 -28.89
CA ASP A 122 2.53 18.81 -29.06
C ASP A 122 2.26 19.50 -27.72
N GLU A 123 1.75 18.78 -26.72
CA GLU A 123 1.64 19.29 -25.36
C GLU A 123 3.01 19.48 -24.73
N LEU A 124 3.94 18.54 -24.95
CA LEU A 124 5.33 18.68 -24.50
C LEU A 124 6.02 19.87 -25.14
N LYS A 125 5.86 20.11 -26.46
CA LYS A 125 6.41 21.31 -27.14
C LYS A 125 5.88 22.60 -26.54
N LYS A 126 4.58 22.64 -26.19
CA LYS A 126 3.97 23.82 -25.53
C LYS A 126 4.54 24.02 -24.12
N LEU A 127 4.66 22.95 -23.35
CA LEU A 127 5.16 22.97 -21.98
C LEU A 127 6.63 23.39 -21.90
N LEU A 128 7.45 22.98 -22.88
CA LEU A 128 8.88 23.27 -22.95
C LEU A 128 9.20 24.62 -23.63
N LYS A 129 8.21 25.30 -24.17
CA LYS A 129 8.42 26.61 -24.81
C LYS A 129 8.98 27.60 -23.77
N LYS A 130 10.17 28.15 -24.08
CA LYS A 130 10.81 29.15 -23.24
C LYS A 130 9.96 30.39 -23.08
N PRO A 131 9.64 30.85 -21.86
CA PRO A 131 8.93 32.10 -21.65
C PRO A 131 9.81 33.29 -22.02
N ASP A 132 9.19 34.39 -22.45
CA ASP A 132 9.90 35.64 -22.70
C ASP A 132 10.42 36.23 -21.40
N VAL A 133 11.74 36.16 -21.21
CA VAL A 133 12.42 36.54 -19.94
C VAL A 133 12.19 38.02 -19.58
N ARG A 134 11.90 38.88 -20.61
CA ARG A 134 11.65 40.31 -20.39
C ARG A 134 10.25 40.60 -19.89
N LYS A 135 9.30 39.70 -20.15
CA LYS A 135 7.87 39.89 -19.86
C LYS A 135 7.31 38.95 -18.82
N CYS A 136 8.01 37.82 -18.53
CA CYS A 136 7.54 36.82 -17.56
C CYS A 136 7.93 37.18 -16.13
N ILE A 137 7.08 36.82 -15.19
CA ILE A 137 7.39 36.88 -13.77
C ILE A 137 8.37 35.76 -13.41
N PHE A 138 9.17 35.96 -12.36
CA PHE A 138 10.18 35.01 -11.90
C PHE A 138 9.63 33.60 -11.66
N SER A 139 8.43 33.48 -11.08
CA SER A 139 7.80 32.18 -10.82
C SER A 139 7.54 31.36 -12.10
N THR A 140 7.16 32.03 -13.21
CA THR A 140 6.96 31.37 -14.51
C THR A 140 8.26 30.85 -15.07
N TYR A 141 9.34 31.64 -15.00
CA TYR A 141 10.67 31.20 -15.46
C TYR A 141 11.21 30.06 -14.63
N ARG A 142 11.09 30.14 -13.30
CA ARG A 142 11.49 29.07 -12.39
C ARG A 142 10.74 27.76 -12.68
N SER A 143 9.42 27.82 -12.86
CA SER A 143 8.61 26.64 -13.19
C SER A 143 9.05 26.02 -14.52
N TRP A 144 9.33 26.83 -15.54
CA TRP A 144 9.85 26.34 -16.80
C TRP A 144 11.23 25.64 -16.64
N VAL A 145 12.15 26.18 -15.86
CA VAL A 145 13.45 25.55 -15.57
C VAL A 145 13.27 24.19 -14.89
N ILE A 146 12.40 24.13 -13.87
CA ILE A 146 12.12 22.90 -13.13
C ILE A 146 11.53 21.82 -14.05
N VAL A 147 10.56 22.17 -14.89
CA VAL A 147 9.94 21.25 -15.84
C VAL A 147 10.96 20.70 -16.83
N ASN A 148 11.80 21.57 -17.40
CA ASN A 148 12.88 21.15 -18.31
C ASN A 148 13.88 20.22 -17.61
N PHE A 149 14.27 20.54 -16.39
CA PHE A 149 15.18 19.71 -15.61
C PHE A 149 14.56 18.32 -15.33
N LEU A 150 13.33 18.28 -14.88
CA LEU A 150 12.63 17.01 -14.59
C LEU A 150 12.48 16.15 -15.85
N LEU A 151 12.14 16.76 -16.98
CA LEU A 151 11.96 16.04 -18.24
C LEU A 151 13.29 15.52 -18.79
N SER A 152 14.35 16.32 -18.74
CA SER A 152 15.67 15.93 -19.25
C SER A 152 16.38 14.88 -18.40
N THR A 153 16.16 14.88 -17.08
CA THR A 153 16.84 13.98 -16.15
C THR A 153 16.03 12.77 -15.76
N GLY A 154 14.69 12.81 -15.88
CA GLY A 154 13.79 11.77 -15.39
C GLY A 154 13.79 11.58 -13.86
N VAL A 155 14.35 12.53 -13.12
CA VAL A 155 14.42 12.49 -11.65
C VAL A 155 13.02 12.67 -11.06
N ARG A 156 12.71 11.89 -10.02
CA ARG A 156 11.43 12.05 -9.31
C ARG A 156 11.42 13.35 -8.50
N GLN A 157 10.25 14.01 -8.44
CA GLN A 157 10.07 15.26 -7.71
C GLN A 157 10.63 15.24 -6.28
N ASN A 158 10.48 14.13 -5.55
CA ASN A 158 10.97 13.99 -4.18
C ASN A 158 12.51 13.78 -4.08
N SER A 159 13.22 13.77 -5.19
CA SER A 159 14.68 13.65 -5.25
C SER A 159 15.35 14.97 -5.67
N LEU A 160 14.56 16.05 -5.84
CA LEU A 160 14.98 17.43 -5.97
C LEU A 160 15.14 18.06 -4.60
#